data_bf8f186b4342b1fa8cf0f2e652937af0
#
_entry.id   bf8f186b4342b1fa8cf0f2e652937af0
#
_cell.length_a   1.000
_cell.length_b   1.000
_cell.length_c   1.000
_cell.angle_alpha   90.00
_cell.angle_beta   90.00
_cell.angle_gamma   90.00
#
_symmetry.space_group_name_H-M   'P 1'
#
loop_
_entity.id
_entity.type
_entity.pdbx_description
1 polymer ?
#
loop_
_entity_poly.entity_id
_entity_poly.type
_entity_poly.pdbx_seq_one_letter_code
_entity_poly.pdbx_strand_id
1 'polypeptide(L)'
;LEMSTYYEAARELAFKLTKWSKGLKNQKRRFIVTSGGGPGIMEAANRGAKEAKGLTLGLGITLPKEQKLNQYIPKDLGLIFHYFFMRKFWFLYQAKAMVIWPGGYGTMDELMESLTLIQCKKLRKKIPIVLYDSEFWNNVINWNYLVDKGVISKSDLNLFQFCDTVSE
;
A
#
# COMPACT_ATOMS: atom_id res chain seq x y z
N LEU A 1 7.50 -6.60 19.28
CA LEU A 1 7.56 -5.16 19.64
C LEU A 1 7.69 -4.28 18.39
N GLU A 2 8.60 -4.56 17.45
CA GLU A 2 8.79 -3.77 16.22
C GLU A 2 7.52 -3.71 15.34
N MET A 3 6.82 -4.82 15.13
CA MET A 3 5.59 -4.85 14.33
C MET A 3 4.46 -4.01 14.92
N SER A 4 4.47 -3.72 16.22
CA SER A 4 3.48 -2.84 16.86
C SER A 4 3.71 -1.36 16.52
N THR A 5 4.95 -0.94 16.27
CA THR A 5 5.26 0.42 15.85
C THR A 5 4.75 0.68 14.43
N TYR A 6 4.92 -0.27 13.51
CA TYR A 6 4.35 -0.15 12.16
C TYR A 6 2.82 -0.15 12.14
N TYR A 7 2.19 -0.90 13.06
CA TYR A 7 0.74 -0.87 13.21
C TYR A 7 0.26 0.55 13.56
N GLU A 8 0.84 1.18 14.57
CA GLU A 8 0.44 2.53 14.98
C GLU A 8 0.80 3.58 13.92
N ALA A 9 1.95 3.47 13.26
CA ALA A 9 2.33 4.36 12.16
C ALA A 9 1.35 4.25 10.97
N ALA A 10 0.96 3.05 10.58
CA ALA A 10 -0.02 2.82 9.51
C ALA A 10 -1.40 3.37 9.86
N ARG A 11 -1.83 3.19 11.11
CA ARG A 11 -3.08 3.75 11.63
C ARG A 11 -3.07 5.28 11.62
N GLU A 12 -1.98 5.89 12.11
CA GLU A 12 -1.81 7.33 12.13
C GLU A 12 -1.81 7.93 10.72
N LEU A 13 -1.03 7.35 9.80
CA LEU A 13 -0.97 7.79 8.41
C LEU A 13 -2.36 7.72 7.76
N ALA A 14 -3.06 6.61 7.91
CA ALA A 14 -4.40 6.44 7.35
C ALA A 14 -5.40 7.45 7.93
N PHE A 15 -5.30 7.76 9.21
CA PHE A 15 -6.09 8.80 9.87
C PHE A 15 -5.81 10.18 9.27
N LYS A 16 -4.53 10.57 9.16
CA LYS A 16 -4.10 11.87 8.60
C LYS A 16 -4.53 12.01 7.14
N LEU A 17 -4.27 11.00 6.30
CA LEU A 17 -4.67 10.98 4.89
C LEU A 17 -6.19 11.09 4.72
N THR A 18 -6.95 10.39 5.55
CA THR A 18 -8.41 10.45 5.51
C THR A 18 -8.92 11.83 5.90
N LYS A 19 -8.37 12.43 6.95
CA LYS A 19 -8.72 13.81 7.34
C LYS A 19 -8.39 14.81 6.25
N TRP A 20 -7.19 14.73 5.67
CA TRP A 20 -6.79 15.56 4.54
C TRP A 20 -7.73 15.40 3.35
N SER A 21 -8.01 14.17 2.94
CA SER A 21 -8.92 13.87 1.83
C SER A 21 -10.32 14.47 2.03
N LYS A 22 -10.84 14.41 3.26
CA LYS A 22 -12.14 15.00 3.61
C LYS A 22 -12.15 16.53 3.57
N GLY A 23 -11.00 17.16 3.82
CA GLY A 23 -10.82 18.61 3.75
C GLY A 23 -10.70 19.18 2.34
N LEU A 24 -10.55 18.34 1.31
CA LEU A 24 -10.45 18.81 -0.07
C LEU A 24 -11.77 19.46 -0.52
N LYS A 25 -11.66 20.66 -1.13
CA LYS A 25 -12.82 21.44 -1.60
C LYS A 25 -13.67 20.69 -2.65
N ASN A 26 -13.03 19.85 -3.48
CA ASN A 26 -13.73 19.08 -4.49
C ASN A 26 -14.22 17.74 -3.92
N GLN A 27 -15.48 17.72 -3.49
CA GLN A 27 -16.10 16.52 -2.92
C GLN A 27 -16.24 15.32 -3.88
N LYS A 28 -16.13 15.53 -5.20
CA LYS A 28 -16.19 14.46 -6.20
C LYS A 28 -14.87 13.70 -6.35
N ARG A 29 -13.76 14.20 -5.80
CA ARG A 29 -12.43 13.59 -5.89
C ARG A 29 -11.87 13.34 -4.49
N ARG A 30 -12.38 12.33 -3.81
CA ARG A 30 -11.87 11.90 -2.51
C ARG A 30 -10.95 10.71 -2.67
N PHE A 31 -9.91 10.69 -1.85
CA PHE A 31 -9.03 9.53 -1.72
C PHE A 31 -9.56 8.63 -0.60
N ILE A 32 -9.50 7.34 -0.81
CA ILE A 32 -9.97 6.32 0.13
C ILE A 32 -8.78 5.41 0.44
N VAL A 33 -8.54 5.19 1.73
CA VAL A 33 -7.53 4.23 2.18
C VAL A 33 -8.00 2.82 1.82
N THR A 34 -7.16 2.12 1.08
CA THR A 34 -7.44 0.77 0.61
C THR A 34 -6.35 -0.19 1.10
N SER A 35 -6.73 -1.34 1.58
CA SER A 35 -5.81 -2.41 2.00
C SER A 35 -6.29 -3.78 1.53
N GLY A 36 -5.47 -4.82 1.76
CA GLY A 36 -5.87 -6.21 1.53
C GLY A 36 -6.95 -6.74 2.48
N GLY A 37 -7.35 -5.94 3.46
CA GLY A 37 -8.46 -6.26 4.35
C GLY A 37 -8.16 -7.30 5.43
N GLY A 38 -6.94 -7.85 5.48
CA GLY A 38 -6.51 -8.79 6.50
C GLY A 38 -6.14 -8.14 7.83
N PRO A 39 -5.57 -8.91 8.77
CA PRO A 39 -5.11 -8.42 10.07
C PRO A 39 -3.80 -7.62 9.97
N GLY A 40 -3.31 -7.12 11.12
CA GLY A 40 -2.03 -6.42 11.25
C GLY A 40 -2.05 -5.03 10.60
N ILE A 41 -1.05 -4.70 9.80
CA ILE A 41 -0.90 -3.38 9.15
C ILE A 41 -2.10 -3.05 8.25
N MET A 42 -2.67 -4.04 7.57
CA MET A 42 -3.88 -3.85 6.76
C MET A 42 -5.06 -3.39 7.61
N GLU A 43 -5.24 -4.03 8.76
CA GLU A 43 -6.26 -3.64 9.74
C GLU A 43 -5.98 -2.24 10.31
N ALA A 44 -4.73 -1.93 10.64
CA ALA A 44 -4.32 -0.63 11.17
C ALA A 44 -4.71 0.51 10.19
N ALA A 45 -4.43 0.33 8.90
CA ALA A 45 -4.81 1.29 7.87
C ALA A 45 -6.34 1.51 7.80
N ASN A 46 -7.11 0.42 7.76
CA ASN A 46 -8.57 0.53 7.75
C ASN A 46 -9.12 1.17 9.04
N ARG A 47 -8.55 0.83 10.19
CA ARG A 47 -8.88 1.40 11.49
C ARG A 47 -8.66 2.90 11.53
N GLY A 48 -7.48 3.38 11.12
CA GLY A 48 -7.15 4.79 11.10
C GLY A 48 -8.11 5.60 10.22
N ALA A 49 -8.46 5.08 9.05
CA ALA A 49 -9.45 5.72 8.18
C ALA A 49 -10.85 5.79 8.83
N LYS A 50 -11.29 4.71 9.49
CA LYS A 50 -12.57 4.69 10.20
C LYS A 50 -12.60 5.64 11.39
N GLU A 51 -11.52 5.71 12.17
CA GLU A 51 -11.40 6.66 13.28
C GLU A 51 -11.47 8.12 12.83
N ALA A 52 -10.96 8.43 11.63
CA ALA A 52 -11.12 9.73 10.97
C ALA A 52 -12.53 9.95 10.39
N LYS A 53 -13.48 9.02 10.65
CA LYS A 53 -14.84 9.03 10.10
C LYS A 53 -14.86 9.08 8.57
N GLY A 54 -13.92 8.41 7.91
CA GLY A 54 -13.85 8.24 6.47
C GLY A 54 -14.27 6.84 6.04
N LEU A 55 -14.41 6.66 4.72
CA LEU A 55 -14.59 5.36 4.11
C LEU A 55 -13.24 4.66 3.97
N THR A 56 -13.27 3.34 3.98
CA THR A 56 -12.10 2.51 3.71
C THR A 56 -12.51 1.27 2.93
N LEU A 57 -11.64 0.80 2.06
CA LEU A 57 -11.89 -0.31 1.15
C LEU A 57 -10.98 -1.50 1.50
N GLY A 58 -11.52 -2.70 1.46
CA GLY A 58 -10.76 -3.93 1.59
C GLY A 58 -10.82 -4.77 0.32
N LEU A 59 -9.66 -5.12 -0.22
CA LEU A 59 -9.52 -6.01 -1.38
C LEU A 59 -8.93 -7.35 -0.90
N GLY A 60 -9.79 -8.21 -0.36
CA GLY A 60 -9.40 -9.51 0.16
C GLY A 60 -9.17 -10.56 -0.93
N ILE A 61 -8.59 -11.67 -0.53
CA ILE A 61 -8.37 -12.85 -1.38
C ILE A 61 -8.84 -14.09 -0.63
N THR A 62 -9.49 -14.99 -1.34
CA THR A 62 -9.84 -16.29 -0.77
C THR A 62 -8.58 -17.12 -0.56
N LEU A 63 -8.32 -17.51 0.68
CA LEU A 63 -7.21 -18.38 1.07
C LEU A 63 -7.73 -19.69 1.66
N PRO A 64 -6.94 -20.80 1.63
CA PRO A 64 -7.35 -22.10 2.18
C PRO A 64 -7.72 -22.04 3.68
N LYS A 65 -7.08 -21.16 4.43
CA LYS A 65 -7.48 -20.80 5.80
C LYS A 65 -8.26 -19.50 5.73
N GLU A 66 -9.56 -19.59 5.94
CA GLU A 66 -10.54 -18.52 5.79
C GLU A 66 -10.12 -17.25 6.58
N GLN A 67 -9.63 -16.24 5.89
CA GLN A 67 -9.44 -14.90 6.44
C GLN A 67 -10.68 -14.07 6.12
N LYS A 68 -11.42 -13.72 7.18
CA LYS A 68 -12.46 -12.69 7.08
C LYS A 68 -11.81 -11.32 6.95
N LEU A 69 -12.46 -10.43 6.20
CA LEU A 69 -12.05 -9.03 6.20
C LEU A 69 -12.13 -8.45 7.62
N ASN A 70 -11.20 -7.56 7.96
CA ASN A 70 -11.18 -6.96 9.29
C ASN A 70 -12.43 -6.10 9.55
N GLN A 71 -12.76 -5.93 10.83
CA GLN A 71 -14.00 -5.31 11.30
C GLN A 71 -14.17 -3.82 10.96
N TYR A 72 -13.12 -3.15 10.49
CA TYR A 72 -13.16 -1.72 10.18
C TYR A 72 -13.65 -1.43 8.76
N ILE A 73 -13.71 -2.44 7.90
CA ILE A 73 -14.21 -2.34 6.53
C ILE A 73 -15.73 -2.43 6.51
N PRO A 74 -16.44 -1.45 5.92
CA PRO A 74 -17.88 -1.56 5.71
C PRO A 74 -18.20 -2.77 4.80
N LYS A 75 -19.33 -3.43 5.04
CA LYS A 75 -19.72 -4.65 4.30
C LYS A 75 -19.82 -4.45 2.79
N ASP A 76 -20.27 -3.29 2.36
CA ASP A 76 -20.42 -2.87 0.96
C ASP A 76 -19.09 -2.40 0.31
N LEU A 77 -18.04 -2.21 1.11
CA LEU A 77 -16.69 -1.84 0.66
C LEU A 77 -15.66 -2.95 0.89
N GLY A 78 -16.10 -4.15 1.18
CA GLY A 78 -15.27 -5.34 1.27
C GLY A 78 -15.43 -6.22 0.04
N LEU A 79 -14.42 -6.26 -0.81
CA LEU A 79 -14.40 -7.11 -2.01
C LEU A 79 -13.48 -8.29 -1.78
N ILE A 80 -13.95 -9.51 -2.08
CA ILE A 80 -13.16 -10.72 -1.96
C ILE A 80 -12.95 -11.31 -3.35
N PHE A 81 -11.69 -11.46 -3.74
CA PHE A 81 -11.29 -12.02 -5.01
C PHE A 81 -10.92 -13.50 -4.86
N HIS A 82 -11.17 -14.27 -5.89
CA HIS A 82 -10.74 -15.66 -5.97
C HIS A 82 -9.34 -15.79 -6.58
N TYR A 83 -9.03 -14.93 -7.56
CA TYR A 83 -7.75 -14.94 -8.28
C TYR A 83 -6.87 -13.77 -7.92
N PHE A 84 -5.59 -14.01 -7.65
CA PHE A 84 -4.60 -12.98 -7.29
C PHE A 84 -4.48 -11.90 -8.36
N PHE A 85 -4.42 -12.27 -9.66
CA PHE A 85 -4.24 -11.32 -10.74
C PHE A 85 -5.37 -10.28 -10.83
N MET A 86 -6.61 -10.68 -10.53
CA MET A 86 -7.75 -9.75 -10.49
C MET A 86 -7.61 -8.75 -9.35
N ARG A 87 -7.23 -9.22 -8.16
CA ARG A 87 -7.01 -8.35 -7.00
C ARG A 87 -5.89 -7.35 -7.26
N LYS A 88 -4.76 -7.80 -7.78
CA LYS A 88 -3.61 -6.96 -8.16
C LYS A 88 -4.00 -5.89 -9.16
N PHE A 89 -4.73 -6.26 -10.21
CA PHE A 89 -5.25 -5.29 -11.19
C PHE A 89 -6.04 -4.17 -10.50
N TRP A 90 -6.95 -4.50 -9.59
CA TRP A 90 -7.76 -3.49 -8.90
C TRP A 90 -6.95 -2.63 -7.94
N PHE A 91 -5.95 -3.19 -7.24
CA PHE A 91 -5.04 -2.39 -6.44
C PHE A 91 -4.34 -1.32 -7.27
N LEU A 92 -3.72 -1.70 -8.38
CA LEU A 92 -2.98 -0.79 -9.23
C LEU A 92 -3.89 0.15 -10.03
N TYR A 93 -4.99 -0.36 -10.58
CA TYR A 93 -5.89 0.43 -11.43
C TYR A 93 -6.49 1.62 -10.68
N GLN A 94 -6.88 1.44 -9.44
CA GLN A 94 -7.47 2.49 -8.60
C GLN A 94 -6.44 3.34 -7.86
N ALA A 95 -5.25 2.84 -7.62
CA ALA A 95 -4.26 3.52 -6.79
C ALA A 95 -3.93 4.93 -7.29
N LYS A 96 -3.80 5.87 -6.37
CA LYS A 96 -3.30 7.24 -6.59
C LYS A 96 -1.94 7.45 -5.93
N ALA A 97 -1.64 6.69 -4.90
CA ALA A 97 -0.35 6.53 -4.26
C ALA A 97 -0.30 5.14 -3.63
N MET A 98 0.89 4.64 -3.37
CA MET A 98 1.11 3.39 -2.66
C MET A 98 2.10 3.62 -1.53
N VAL A 99 1.77 3.13 -0.34
CA VAL A 99 2.68 3.06 0.79
C VAL A 99 2.93 1.60 1.09
N ILE A 100 4.17 1.21 0.97
CA ILE A 100 4.62 -0.16 1.12
C ILE A 100 5.30 -0.29 2.48
N TRP A 101 4.66 -0.99 3.37
CA TRP A 101 5.14 -1.26 4.72
C TRP A 101 6.06 -2.47 4.76
N PRO A 102 6.94 -2.60 5.76
CA PRO A 102 7.67 -3.83 6.00
C PRO A 102 6.74 -5.04 5.97
N GLY A 103 7.07 -6.03 5.13
CA GLY A 103 6.19 -7.17 4.91
C GLY A 103 6.90 -8.31 4.16
N GLY A 104 6.18 -9.40 4.00
CA GLY A 104 6.69 -10.61 3.37
C GLY A 104 6.44 -10.68 1.86
N TYR A 105 6.38 -11.90 1.34
CA TYR A 105 6.28 -12.18 -0.10
C TYR A 105 5.11 -11.48 -0.80
N GLY A 106 3.93 -11.42 -0.18
CA GLY A 106 2.77 -10.75 -0.78
C GLY A 106 2.98 -9.25 -0.92
N THR A 107 3.66 -8.61 0.03
CA THR A 107 4.02 -7.19 -0.05
C THR A 107 5.07 -6.93 -1.13
N MET A 108 6.09 -7.80 -1.22
CA MET A 108 7.12 -7.71 -2.24
C MET A 108 6.56 -7.95 -3.64
N ASP A 109 5.63 -8.87 -3.78
CA ASP A 109 4.94 -9.16 -5.02
C ASP A 109 4.20 -7.93 -5.58
N GLU A 110 3.44 -7.23 -4.74
CA GLU A 110 2.76 -5.99 -5.13
C GLU A 110 3.76 -4.86 -5.45
N LEU A 111 4.85 -4.76 -4.68
CA LEU A 111 5.91 -3.78 -4.93
C LEU A 111 6.57 -4.02 -6.28
N MET A 112 7.07 -5.23 -6.52
CA MET A 112 7.84 -5.56 -7.73
C MET A 112 6.98 -5.49 -8.99
N GLU A 113 5.72 -5.90 -8.94
CA GLU A 113 4.79 -5.74 -10.05
C GLU A 113 4.56 -4.26 -10.35
N SER A 114 4.34 -3.44 -9.33
CA SER A 114 4.13 -1.99 -9.48
C SER A 114 5.33 -1.31 -10.12
N LEU A 115 6.54 -1.58 -9.63
CA LEU A 115 7.78 -1.05 -10.18
C LEU A 115 7.99 -1.50 -11.63
N THR A 116 7.75 -2.77 -11.93
CA THR A 116 7.87 -3.32 -13.29
C THR A 116 6.91 -2.63 -14.26
N LEU A 117 5.64 -2.47 -13.89
CA LEU A 117 4.64 -1.86 -14.76
C LEU A 117 4.90 -0.37 -15.02
N ILE A 118 5.46 0.34 -14.04
CA ILE A 118 5.87 1.74 -14.21
C ILE A 118 7.13 1.82 -15.08
N GLN A 119 8.15 1.03 -14.78
CA GLN A 119 9.40 0.96 -15.53
C GLN A 119 9.15 0.68 -17.03
N CYS A 120 8.34 -0.33 -17.31
CA CYS A 120 7.97 -0.72 -18.68
C CYS A 120 6.92 0.21 -19.33
N LYS A 121 6.53 1.29 -18.68
CA LYS A 121 5.52 2.26 -19.17
C LYS A 121 4.16 1.62 -19.50
N LYS A 122 3.86 0.44 -18.94
CA LYS A 122 2.54 -0.19 -19.03
C LYS A 122 1.51 0.55 -18.19
N LEU A 123 1.95 1.08 -17.06
CA LEU A 123 1.16 1.98 -16.22
C LEU A 123 1.52 3.44 -16.56
N ARG A 124 0.63 4.11 -17.30
CA ARG A 124 0.89 5.49 -17.79
C ARG A 124 0.67 6.56 -16.72
N LYS A 125 -0.12 6.27 -15.68
CA LYS A 125 -0.36 7.23 -14.60
C LYS A 125 0.85 7.25 -13.64
N LYS A 126 1.21 8.44 -13.20
CA LYS A 126 2.22 8.60 -12.15
C LYS A 126 1.59 8.23 -10.81
N ILE A 127 2.11 7.20 -10.17
CA ILE A 127 1.73 6.77 -8.82
C ILE A 127 2.97 6.94 -7.95
N PRO A 128 2.96 7.85 -6.97
CA PRO A 128 4.00 7.86 -5.95
C PRO A 128 4.02 6.52 -5.21
N ILE A 129 5.22 5.94 -5.07
CA ILE A 129 5.46 4.74 -4.27
C ILE A 129 6.39 5.14 -3.13
N VAL A 130 5.94 4.92 -1.91
CA VAL A 130 6.71 5.18 -0.69
C VAL A 130 7.02 3.86 -0.01
N LEU A 131 8.29 3.61 0.25
CA LEU A 131 8.79 2.49 1.04
C LEU A 131 8.98 2.98 2.47
N TYR A 132 8.13 2.54 3.38
CA TYR A 132 8.23 2.93 4.78
C TYR A 132 9.29 2.07 5.47
N ASP A 133 10.18 2.70 6.25
CA ASP A 133 11.34 2.12 6.90
C ASP A 133 12.47 1.80 5.91
N SER A 134 13.34 2.78 5.74
CA SER A 134 14.49 2.70 4.83
C SER A 134 15.48 1.61 5.24
N GLU A 135 15.65 1.37 6.54
CA GLU A 135 16.54 0.33 7.06
C GLU A 135 16.04 -1.06 6.66
N PHE A 136 14.75 -1.35 6.89
CA PHE A 136 14.16 -2.63 6.49
C PHE A 136 14.36 -2.89 4.99
N TRP A 137 13.99 -1.93 4.14
CA TRP A 137 14.01 -2.15 2.70
C TRP A 137 15.41 -2.25 2.12
N ASN A 138 16.41 -1.53 2.67
CA ASN A 138 17.80 -1.65 2.27
C ASN A 138 18.45 -2.95 2.77
N ASN A 139 17.99 -3.52 3.86
CA ASN A 139 18.43 -4.83 4.32
C ASN A 139 17.83 -5.99 3.51
N VAL A 140 16.59 -5.82 3.04
CA VAL A 140 15.88 -6.87 2.28
C VAL A 140 16.25 -6.87 0.80
N ILE A 141 16.48 -5.68 0.20
CA ILE A 141 16.76 -5.53 -1.22
C ILE A 141 18.03 -4.67 -1.40
N ASN A 142 19.06 -5.26 -1.98
CA ASN A 142 20.26 -4.51 -2.35
C ASN A 142 20.05 -3.80 -3.70
N TRP A 143 19.44 -2.62 -3.65
CA TRP A 143 19.10 -1.81 -4.83
C TRP A 143 20.31 -1.46 -5.68
N ASN A 144 21.43 -1.08 -5.05
CA ASN A 144 22.66 -0.72 -5.74
C ASN A 144 23.24 -1.92 -6.48
N TYR A 145 23.20 -3.10 -5.89
CA TYR A 145 23.67 -4.33 -6.53
C TYR A 145 22.87 -4.66 -7.81
N LEU A 146 21.57 -4.40 -7.83
CA LEU A 146 20.77 -4.58 -9.03
C LEU A 146 21.19 -3.61 -10.14
N VAL A 147 21.54 -2.37 -9.81
CA VAL A 147 22.09 -1.39 -10.77
C VAL A 147 23.47 -1.84 -11.25
N ASP A 148 24.37 -2.24 -10.36
CA ASP A 148 25.73 -2.67 -10.68
C ASP A 148 25.76 -3.89 -11.60
N LYS A 149 24.78 -4.78 -11.46
CA LYS A 149 24.59 -5.94 -12.36
C LYS A 149 23.86 -5.61 -13.66
N GLY A 150 23.41 -4.37 -13.83
CA GLY A 150 22.75 -3.92 -15.05
C GLY A 150 21.34 -4.51 -15.27
N VAL A 151 20.72 -5.08 -14.22
CA VAL A 151 19.36 -5.64 -14.33
C VAL A 151 18.28 -4.57 -14.15
N ILE A 152 18.63 -3.45 -13.53
CA ILE A 152 17.85 -2.20 -13.52
C ILE A 152 18.79 -1.02 -13.82
N SER A 153 18.23 0.10 -14.26
CA SER A 153 19.00 1.34 -14.46
C SER A 153 19.06 2.18 -13.18
N LYS A 154 20.06 3.06 -13.08
CA LYS A 154 20.16 4.01 -11.96
C LYS A 154 18.91 4.91 -11.88
N SER A 155 18.28 5.24 -13.00
CA SER A 155 17.04 6.03 -13.03
C SER A 155 15.84 5.30 -12.46
N ASP A 156 15.85 3.96 -12.41
CA ASP A 156 14.76 3.18 -11.84
C ASP A 156 14.68 3.33 -10.32
N LEU A 157 15.76 3.74 -9.67
CA LEU A 157 15.75 4.09 -8.25
C LEU A 157 14.89 5.32 -7.93
N ASN A 158 14.53 6.11 -8.93
CA ASN A 158 13.62 7.25 -8.77
C ASN A 158 12.13 6.86 -8.88
N LEU A 159 11.80 5.57 -9.07
CA LEU A 159 10.42 5.09 -9.13
C LEU A 159 9.74 5.03 -7.75
N PHE A 160 10.53 5.07 -6.70
CA PHE A 160 10.05 5.07 -5.32
C PHE A 160 10.89 6.01 -4.46
N GLN A 161 10.42 6.28 -3.26
CA GLN A 161 11.16 7.03 -2.25
C GLN A 161 10.99 6.37 -0.89
N PHE A 162 12.01 6.50 -0.05
CA PHE A 162 11.96 6.05 1.34
C PHE A 162 11.30 7.10 2.22
N CYS A 163 10.74 6.63 3.33
CA CYS A 163 10.15 7.46 4.37
C CYS A 163 10.26 6.70 5.69
N ASP A 164 10.73 7.36 6.73
CA ASP A 164 10.98 6.72 8.03
C ASP A 164 9.98 7.19 9.10
N THR A 165 9.23 8.25 8.83
CA THR A 165 8.22 8.78 9.75
C THR A 165 6.92 9.13 9.04
N VAL A 166 5.82 9.17 9.79
CA VAL A 166 4.49 9.57 9.28
C VAL A 166 4.42 11.08 8.98
N SER A 167 5.43 11.84 9.38
CA SER A 167 5.49 13.30 9.19
C SER A 167 6.18 13.72 7.89
N GLU A 168 7.01 12.84 7.33
CA GLU A 168 7.63 12.98 6.01
C GLU A 168 6.61 12.79 4.90
#